data_2a1120b59993c10561b17b499a2792af
#
_entry.id   2a1120b59993c10561b17b499a2792af
#
_cell.length_a   1.000
_cell.length_b   1.000
_cell.length_c   1.000
_cell.angle_alpha   90.00
_cell.angle_beta   90.00
_cell.angle_gamma   90.00
#
_symmetry.space_group_name_H-M   'P 1'
#
loop_
_entity.id
_entity.type
_entity.pdbx_description
1 polymer ?
#
loop_
_entity_poly.entity_id
_entity_poly.type
_entity_poly.pdbx_seq_one_letter_code
_entity_poly.pdbx_strand_id
1 'polypeptide(L)'
;MTDEMVVPQNLTPDIIESFRTVIGDFQQRAEQLSGAYAAMQEDFRKINIELDRKNSELQKSLAKQEEMQTYLDSILQSMESGVIGVDINGNITHFNRAATATTGYEALEALGRPYGELFAGEVGGEPELMRVLRQGSAAARMNERVIWHKDKHPVPVSYHQSLLRDSSGNLLGAVEVFSDVSKIKALEREMQQTRTMAALGEMSATVAHEIRNPLGAMGMWAALLERDLGDDDPRRNTLGKIVEGLGRLNKIVSNLLVFTRPVKTEFRKVDFAAIVGEIADFIRIEIERLNQSITVTYEDRPQNAYVLADPEKMGQTILNLCLNAVQAMPDGGELRLSLDVGTNGYVVLTVADTGSGIASEQIGKIFDPFFTTKENGTGLGLAIVKKYTEAHSGYIDVESTIAKGTRVKLFIPQLKE
;
A
#
# COMPACT_ATOMS: atom_id res chain seq x y z
N MET A 1 -13.78 89.70 -59.55
CA MET A 1 -12.62 90.54 -59.95
C MET A 1 -11.63 89.59 -60.58
N THR A 2 -11.61 89.62 -61.90
CA THR A 2 -10.72 88.85 -62.79
C THR A 2 -9.33 89.50 -62.73
N ASP A 3 -8.38 88.76 -62.13
CA ASP A 3 -6.98 89.18 -62.20
C ASP A 3 -6.40 88.70 -63.53
N GLU A 4 -6.29 89.61 -64.42
CA GLU A 4 -5.64 89.45 -65.76
C GLU A 4 -4.13 89.27 -65.50
N MET A 5 -3.65 88.08 -65.70
CA MET A 5 -2.22 87.78 -65.71
C MET A 5 -1.56 88.46 -66.89
N VAL A 6 -0.89 89.60 -66.61
CA VAL A 6 -0.11 90.34 -67.64
C VAL A 6 1.07 89.47 -68.05
N VAL A 7 0.97 88.95 -69.27
CA VAL A 7 2.08 88.25 -69.93
C VAL A 7 3.04 89.30 -70.48
N PRO A 8 4.30 89.36 -70.08
CA PRO A 8 5.28 90.31 -70.61
C PRO A 8 5.57 89.93 -72.08
N GLN A 9 5.22 90.88 -72.98
CA GLN A 9 5.58 90.82 -74.44
C GLN A 9 7.05 91.20 -74.60
N ASN A 10 8.00 90.32 -74.43
CA ASN A 10 9.35 90.29 -74.98
C ASN A 10 10.12 89.06 -74.40
N LEU A 11 9.71 87.88 -74.81
CA LEU A 11 10.54 86.71 -74.62
C LEU A 11 11.39 86.56 -75.90
N THR A 12 12.70 86.78 -75.76
CA THR A 12 13.65 86.46 -76.86
C THR A 12 13.65 84.95 -77.11
N PRO A 13 13.84 84.46 -78.34
CA PRO A 13 13.86 83.06 -78.69
C PRO A 13 14.74 82.20 -77.80
N ASP A 14 15.85 82.73 -77.29
CA ASP A 14 16.80 82.05 -76.38
C ASP A 14 16.20 81.78 -74.99
N ILE A 15 15.35 82.69 -74.47
CA ILE A 15 14.68 82.53 -73.22
C ILE A 15 13.61 81.45 -73.31
N ILE A 16 12.88 81.35 -74.41
CA ILE A 16 11.88 80.34 -74.68
C ILE A 16 12.53 78.95 -74.79
N GLU A 17 13.68 78.87 -75.43
CA GLU A 17 14.44 77.61 -75.56
C GLU A 17 15.03 77.14 -74.23
N SER A 18 15.57 78.06 -73.42
CA SER A 18 16.03 77.77 -72.06
C SER A 18 14.89 77.29 -71.13
N PHE A 19 13.71 77.93 -71.21
CA PHE A 19 12.51 77.48 -70.48
C PHE A 19 12.03 76.12 -70.97
N ARG A 20 12.07 75.83 -72.23
CA ARG A 20 11.71 74.52 -72.77
C ARG A 20 12.64 73.41 -72.28
N THR A 21 13.93 73.71 -72.25
CA THR A 21 14.96 72.79 -71.76
C THR A 21 14.75 72.51 -70.27
N VAL A 22 14.55 73.56 -69.39
CA VAL A 22 14.30 73.42 -67.96
C VAL A 22 12.97 72.68 -67.72
N ILE A 23 11.93 72.98 -68.45
CA ILE A 23 10.64 72.25 -68.34
C ILE A 23 10.82 70.78 -68.73
N GLY A 24 11.56 70.53 -69.83
CA GLY A 24 11.88 69.15 -70.27
C GLY A 24 12.65 68.34 -69.19
N ASP A 25 13.69 68.97 -68.63
CA ASP A 25 14.47 68.38 -67.53
C ASP A 25 13.60 68.16 -66.30
N PHE A 26 12.73 69.12 -65.95
CA PHE A 26 11.79 68.93 -64.84
C PHE A 26 10.80 67.80 -65.10
N GLN A 27 10.22 67.69 -66.29
CA GLN A 27 9.34 66.62 -66.67
C GLN A 27 10.04 65.28 -66.62
N GLN A 28 11.27 65.15 -67.15
CA GLN A 28 12.07 63.95 -67.12
C GLN A 28 12.40 63.52 -65.69
N ARG A 29 12.76 64.47 -64.82
CA ARG A 29 12.99 64.17 -63.38
C ARG A 29 11.72 63.79 -62.61
N ALA A 30 10.60 64.40 -62.91
CA ALA A 30 9.29 64.05 -62.33
C ALA A 30 8.85 62.65 -62.77
N GLU A 31 9.05 62.26 -64.03
CA GLU A 31 8.80 60.91 -64.53
C GLU A 31 9.71 59.87 -63.88
N GLN A 32 11.02 60.16 -63.71
CA GLN A 32 11.98 59.32 -63.03
C GLN A 32 11.61 59.12 -61.55
N LEU A 33 11.22 60.22 -60.90
CA LEU A 33 10.79 60.16 -59.49
C LEU A 33 9.50 59.38 -59.33
N SER A 34 8.53 59.59 -60.26
CA SER A 34 7.26 58.84 -60.24
C SER A 34 7.50 57.35 -60.51
N GLY A 35 8.39 56.97 -61.41
CA GLY A 35 8.79 55.62 -61.68
C GLY A 35 9.49 54.96 -60.48
N ALA A 36 10.43 55.69 -59.85
CA ALA A 36 11.11 55.20 -58.61
C ALA A 36 10.12 55.01 -57.43
N TYR A 37 9.16 55.94 -57.30
CA TYR A 37 8.14 55.82 -56.22
C TYR A 37 7.22 54.61 -56.44
N ALA A 38 6.78 54.37 -57.71
CA ALA A 38 5.98 53.21 -58.07
C ALA A 38 6.74 51.91 -57.88
N ALA A 39 8.04 51.83 -58.18
CA ALA A 39 8.87 50.66 -57.92
C ALA A 39 9.03 50.41 -56.38
N MET A 40 9.27 51.49 -55.66
CA MET A 40 9.36 51.38 -54.18
C MET A 40 8.05 50.94 -53.58
N GLN A 41 6.90 51.40 -54.01
CA GLN A 41 5.59 50.93 -53.56
C GLN A 41 5.38 49.46 -53.85
N GLU A 42 5.77 49.00 -55.02
CA GLU A 42 5.65 47.55 -55.38
C GLU A 42 6.58 46.67 -54.50
N ASP A 43 7.81 47.14 -54.24
CA ASP A 43 8.72 46.41 -53.35
C ASP A 43 8.21 46.40 -51.92
N PHE A 44 7.68 47.51 -51.39
CA PHE A 44 7.01 47.57 -50.12
C PHE A 44 5.84 46.57 -50.01
N ARG A 45 5.03 46.50 -51.09
CA ARG A 45 3.92 45.53 -51.10
C ARG A 45 4.40 44.11 -51.09
N LYS A 46 5.46 43.77 -51.85
CA LYS A 46 6.05 42.40 -51.81
C LYS A 46 6.62 42.07 -50.48
N ILE A 47 7.36 42.98 -49.82
CA ILE A 47 7.91 42.78 -48.47
C ILE A 47 6.80 42.57 -47.45
N ASN A 48 5.70 43.33 -47.50
CA ASN A 48 4.58 43.14 -46.58
C ASN A 48 3.89 41.78 -46.76
N ILE A 49 3.67 41.34 -48.01
CA ILE A 49 3.10 40.02 -48.29
C ILE A 49 4.03 38.91 -47.78
N GLU A 50 5.34 39.04 -47.97
CA GLU A 50 6.30 38.06 -47.47
C GLU A 50 6.38 38.06 -45.93
N LEU A 51 6.34 39.22 -45.29
CA LEU A 51 6.29 39.37 -43.85
C LEU A 51 5.04 38.72 -43.24
N ASP A 52 3.87 38.98 -43.81
CA ASP A 52 2.61 38.37 -43.37
C ASP A 52 2.65 36.86 -43.52
N ARG A 53 3.22 36.33 -44.60
CA ARG A 53 3.42 34.90 -44.80
C ARG A 53 4.34 34.31 -43.74
N LYS A 54 5.48 34.94 -43.47
CA LYS A 54 6.46 34.50 -42.48
C LYS A 54 5.88 34.53 -41.05
N ASN A 55 5.14 35.60 -40.74
CA ASN A 55 4.45 35.68 -39.44
C ASN A 55 3.42 34.55 -39.24
N SER A 56 2.63 34.24 -40.30
CA SER A 56 1.67 33.15 -40.27
C SER A 56 2.37 31.78 -40.13
N GLU A 57 3.47 31.54 -40.83
CA GLU A 57 4.28 30.32 -40.70
C GLU A 57 4.85 30.18 -39.30
N LEU A 58 5.39 31.28 -38.73
CA LEU A 58 5.94 31.30 -37.35
C LEU A 58 4.86 31.00 -36.31
N GLN A 59 3.70 31.65 -36.40
CA GLN A 59 2.57 31.39 -35.48
C GLN A 59 2.12 29.94 -35.52
N LYS A 60 2.01 29.35 -36.74
CA LYS A 60 1.66 27.93 -36.89
C LYS A 60 2.72 27.01 -36.26
N SER A 61 4.00 27.35 -36.42
CA SER A 61 5.10 26.58 -35.82
C SER A 61 5.09 26.64 -34.28
N LEU A 62 4.87 27.84 -33.71
CA LEU A 62 4.75 28.04 -32.26
C LEU A 62 3.55 27.27 -31.69
N ALA A 63 2.37 27.39 -32.33
CA ALA A 63 1.17 26.66 -31.87
C ALA A 63 1.39 25.16 -31.91
N LYS A 64 2.04 24.60 -32.94
CA LYS A 64 2.37 23.20 -33.03
C LYS A 64 3.38 22.76 -31.94
N GLN A 65 4.34 23.61 -31.61
CA GLN A 65 5.31 23.37 -30.57
C GLN A 65 4.65 23.35 -29.19
N GLU A 66 3.76 24.29 -28.88
CA GLU A 66 2.97 24.35 -27.66
C GLU A 66 2.05 23.12 -27.51
N GLU A 67 1.38 22.72 -28.60
CA GLU A 67 0.54 21.52 -28.62
C GLU A 67 1.38 20.25 -28.27
N MET A 68 2.55 20.12 -28.91
CA MET A 68 3.44 18.99 -28.67
C MET A 68 3.93 18.96 -27.22
N GLN A 69 4.32 20.10 -26.66
CA GLN A 69 4.76 20.22 -25.28
C GLN A 69 3.65 19.83 -24.31
N THR A 70 2.44 20.36 -24.52
CA THR A 70 1.25 20.01 -23.72
C THR A 70 0.93 18.52 -23.81
N TYR A 71 1.07 17.92 -24.99
CA TYR A 71 0.86 16.49 -25.19
C TYR A 71 1.87 15.65 -24.42
N LEU A 72 3.16 15.98 -24.48
CA LEU A 72 4.22 15.27 -23.74
C LEU A 72 4.03 15.41 -22.22
N ASP A 73 3.70 16.60 -21.74
CA ASP A 73 3.40 16.83 -20.32
C ASP A 73 2.18 15.99 -19.88
N SER A 74 1.14 15.93 -20.70
CA SER A 74 -0.04 15.10 -20.40
C SER A 74 0.30 13.62 -20.31
N ILE A 75 1.18 13.11 -21.18
CA ILE A 75 1.67 11.73 -21.09
C ILE A 75 2.40 11.50 -19.76
N LEU A 76 3.37 12.36 -19.43
CA LEU A 76 4.13 12.24 -18.18
C LEU A 76 3.23 12.27 -16.94
N GLN A 77 2.22 13.17 -16.93
CA GLN A 77 1.29 13.28 -15.80
C GLN A 77 0.32 12.09 -15.70
N SER A 78 0.02 11.41 -16.81
CA SER A 78 -0.88 10.24 -16.83
C SER A 78 -0.20 8.92 -16.49
N MET A 79 1.14 8.87 -16.42
CA MET A 79 1.88 7.66 -16.07
C MET A 79 1.61 7.25 -14.62
N GLU A 80 1.43 5.94 -14.38
CA GLU A 80 1.30 5.36 -13.04
C GLU A 80 2.63 5.31 -12.28
N SER A 81 3.75 5.32 -13.00
CA SER A 81 5.09 5.36 -12.41
C SER A 81 5.50 6.79 -12.10
N GLY A 82 6.11 7.01 -10.96
CA GLY A 82 6.76 8.27 -10.61
C GLY A 82 7.92 8.56 -11.57
N VAL A 83 7.97 9.78 -12.08
CA VAL A 83 9.05 10.26 -12.96
C VAL A 83 9.66 11.50 -12.32
N ILE A 84 10.96 11.45 -12.09
CA ILE A 84 11.75 12.59 -11.60
C ILE A 84 12.88 12.83 -12.61
N GLY A 85 12.90 13.98 -13.23
CA GLY A 85 14.00 14.44 -14.10
C GLY A 85 14.88 15.44 -13.37
N VAL A 86 16.18 15.37 -13.59
CA VAL A 86 17.14 16.35 -13.06
C VAL A 86 18.02 16.93 -14.17
N ASP A 87 18.47 18.17 -14.00
CA ASP A 87 19.46 18.79 -14.87
C ASP A 87 20.89 18.31 -14.56
N ILE A 88 21.89 18.82 -15.27
CA ILE A 88 23.31 18.47 -15.08
C ILE A 88 23.86 18.85 -13.71
N ASN A 89 23.19 19.76 -12.98
CA ASN A 89 23.54 20.20 -11.64
C ASN A 89 22.82 19.36 -10.56
N GLY A 90 21.89 18.52 -10.96
CA GLY A 90 21.10 17.68 -10.05
C GLY A 90 19.85 18.39 -9.51
N ASN A 91 19.43 19.51 -10.08
CA ASN A 91 18.19 20.16 -9.72
C ASN A 91 17.01 19.50 -10.43
N ILE A 92 15.91 19.31 -9.73
CA ILE A 92 14.71 18.66 -10.24
C ILE A 92 14.06 19.57 -11.31
N THR A 93 13.91 19.04 -12.51
CA THR A 93 13.30 19.72 -13.66
C THR A 93 11.91 19.18 -14.01
N HIS A 94 11.66 17.90 -13.72
CA HIS A 94 10.39 17.22 -13.97
C HIS A 94 9.98 16.41 -12.73
N PHE A 95 8.68 16.50 -12.41
CA PHE A 95 8.10 15.80 -11.27
C PHE A 95 6.63 15.54 -11.59
N ASN A 96 6.27 14.29 -11.90
CA ASN A 96 4.92 13.97 -12.33
C ASN A 96 3.98 13.68 -11.15
N ARG A 97 2.68 13.52 -11.45
CA ARG A 97 1.63 13.25 -10.48
C ARG A 97 1.89 11.97 -9.66
N ALA A 98 2.39 10.90 -10.29
CA ALA A 98 2.67 9.66 -9.58
C ALA A 98 3.86 9.80 -8.62
N ALA A 99 4.86 10.64 -8.95
CA ALA A 99 5.94 10.99 -8.04
C ALA A 99 5.39 11.72 -6.80
N THR A 100 4.47 12.69 -6.97
CA THR A 100 3.78 13.34 -5.85
C THR A 100 3.06 12.32 -4.97
N ALA A 101 2.26 11.43 -5.56
CA ALA A 101 1.49 10.44 -4.82
C ALA A 101 2.36 9.47 -4.01
N THR A 102 3.53 9.09 -4.55
CA THR A 102 4.42 8.10 -3.91
C THR A 102 5.34 8.73 -2.86
N THR A 103 5.76 10.00 -3.06
CA THR A 103 6.74 10.65 -2.18
C THR A 103 6.11 11.62 -1.17
N GLY A 104 4.88 12.10 -1.45
CA GLY A 104 4.19 13.11 -0.65
C GLY A 104 4.67 14.55 -0.84
N TYR A 105 5.65 14.78 -1.74
CA TYR A 105 6.08 16.13 -2.10
C TYR A 105 5.25 16.66 -3.26
N GLU A 106 4.77 17.87 -3.15
CA GLU A 106 4.11 18.55 -4.27
C GLU A 106 5.12 18.96 -5.34
N ALA A 107 4.72 18.92 -6.63
CA ALA A 107 5.61 19.28 -7.73
C ALA A 107 6.20 20.69 -7.58
N LEU A 108 5.40 21.67 -7.11
CA LEU A 108 5.85 23.05 -6.85
C LEU A 108 6.91 23.15 -5.75
N GLU A 109 6.89 22.23 -4.78
CA GLU A 109 7.89 22.17 -3.70
C GLU A 109 9.18 21.47 -4.16
N ALA A 110 9.09 20.57 -5.12
CA ALA A 110 10.21 19.76 -5.60
C ALA A 110 10.98 20.43 -6.74
N LEU A 111 10.28 21.08 -7.68
CA LEU A 111 10.89 21.69 -8.86
C LEU A 111 11.92 22.76 -8.50
N GLY A 112 13.08 22.71 -9.16
CA GLY A 112 14.20 23.60 -8.94
C GLY A 112 15.06 23.30 -7.72
N ARG A 113 14.65 22.37 -6.85
CA ARG A 113 15.45 21.97 -5.67
C ARG A 113 16.45 20.87 -6.02
N PRO A 114 17.58 20.81 -5.32
CA PRO A 114 18.52 19.71 -5.46
C PRO A 114 17.87 18.38 -5.08
N TYR A 115 17.97 17.38 -5.96
CA TYR A 115 17.43 16.03 -5.74
C TYR A 115 17.93 15.41 -4.41
N GLY A 116 19.21 15.65 -4.08
CA GLY A 116 19.83 15.14 -2.86
C GLY A 116 19.24 15.69 -1.55
N GLU A 117 18.61 16.87 -1.55
CA GLU A 117 17.95 17.41 -0.36
C GLU A 117 16.66 16.69 -0.02
N LEU A 118 15.90 16.25 -1.04
CA LEU A 118 14.61 15.60 -0.85
C LEU A 118 14.74 14.08 -0.69
N PHE A 119 15.73 13.47 -1.35
CA PHE A 119 15.89 12.03 -1.49
C PHE A 119 17.25 11.50 -0.99
N ALA A 120 17.97 12.28 -0.17
CA ALA A 120 19.10 11.77 0.60
C ALA A 120 18.57 10.77 1.63
N GLY A 121 18.94 9.48 1.49
CA GLY A 121 18.54 8.44 2.43
C GLY A 121 19.08 8.72 3.85
N GLU A 122 18.47 8.13 4.88
CA GLU A 122 18.89 8.27 6.31
C GLU A 122 20.36 7.89 6.55
N VAL A 123 21.03 7.24 5.64
CA VAL A 123 22.42 6.74 5.77
C VAL A 123 23.46 7.76 5.29
N GLY A 124 23.07 8.97 4.91
CA GLY A 124 24.03 10.06 4.62
C GLY A 124 24.92 9.84 3.39
N GLY A 125 24.52 9.00 2.44
CA GLY A 125 25.23 8.75 1.19
C GLY A 125 24.72 9.62 0.03
N GLU A 126 25.59 9.83 -0.99
CA GLU A 126 25.16 10.49 -2.23
C GLU A 126 24.07 9.65 -2.90
N PRO A 127 22.90 10.27 -3.26
CA PRO A 127 21.84 9.57 -3.96
C PRO A 127 22.34 8.93 -5.25
N GLU A 128 21.84 7.73 -5.57
CA GLU A 128 22.33 6.96 -6.71
C GLU A 128 22.15 7.69 -8.05
N LEU A 129 21.06 8.43 -8.21
CA LEU A 129 20.83 9.25 -9.40
C LEU A 129 21.94 10.29 -9.62
N MET A 130 22.43 10.90 -8.54
CA MET A 130 23.53 11.85 -8.60
C MET A 130 24.85 11.16 -8.98
N ARG A 131 25.06 9.94 -8.49
CA ARG A 131 26.20 9.12 -8.87
C ARG A 131 26.17 8.74 -10.35
N VAL A 132 25.00 8.33 -10.88
CA VAL A 132 24.76 8.03 -12.29
C VAL A 132 25.05 9.25 -13.17
N LEU A 133 24.56 10.41 -12.77
CA LEU A 133 24.77 11.67 -13.45
C LEU A 133 26.28 12.02 -13.54
N ARG A 134 27.02 11.87 -12.43
CA ARG A 134 28.46 12.16 -12.37
C ARG A 134 29.32 11.13 -13.12
N GLN A 135 28.98 9.86 -13.05
CA GLN A 135 29.75 8.79 -13.71
C GLN A 135 29.45 8.70 -15.22
N GLY A 136 28.37 9.31 -15.69
CA GLY A 136 27.98 9.29 -17.10
C GLY A 136 27.54 7.90 -17.60
N SER A 137 27.26 6.97 -16.69
CA SER A 137 26.77 5.62 -16.99
C SER A 137 25.64 5.20 -16.04
N ALA A 138 24.53 4.71 -16.59
CA ALA A 138 23.41 4.18 -15.83
C ALA A 138 23.52 2.65 -15.73
N ALA A 139 23.10 2.08 -14.58
CA ALA A 139 22.95 0.64 -14.46
C ALA A 139 21.74 0.18 -15.30
N ALA A 140 21.97 -0.80 -16.18
CA ALA A 140 20.93 -1.31 -17.09
C ALA A 140 19.86 -2.19 -16.39
N ARG A 141 19.82 -2.25 -15.06
CA ARG A 141 18.92 -3.13 -14.30
C ARG A 141 17.93 -2.31 -13.47
N MET A 142 16.72 -2.84 -13.39
CA MET A 142 15.72 -2.41 -12.44
C MET A 142 16.20 -2.80 -11.03
N ASN A 143 16.27 -1.84 -10.13
CA ASN A 143 16.71 -2.02 -8.76
C ASN A 143 15.56 -1.72 -7.80
N GLU A 144 15.69 -2.15 -6.56
CA GLU A 144 14.72 -1.84 -5.51
C GLU A 144 15.39 -1.07 -4.39
N ARG A 145 14.66 -0.13 -3.82
CA ARG A 145 15.07 0.59 -2.61
C ARG A 145 13.85 1.02 -1.81
N VAL A 146 14.08 1.49 -0.60
CA VAL A 146 13.08 2.18 0.19
C VAL A 146 13.32 3.68 0.05
N ILE A 147 12.27 4.42 -0.31
CA ILE A 147 12.23 5.88 -0.21
C ILE A 147 11.38 6.28 1.00
N TRP A 148 11.66 7.44 1.54
CA TRP A 148 10.90 7.96 2.67
C TRP A 148 9.86 8.97 2.15
N HIS A 149 8.60 8.69 2.44
CA HIS A 149 7.52 9.64 2.20
C HIS A 149 7.71 10.89 3.08
N LYS A 150 7.20 12.04 2.66
CA LYS A 150 7.25 13.30 3.44
C LYS A 150 6.77 13.13 4.89
N ASP A 151 5.77 12.27 5.11
CA ASP A 151 5.24 11.92 6.44
C ASP A 151 6.07 10.86 7.19
N LYS A 152 7.30 10.61 6.75
CA LYS A 152 8.28 9.72 7.39
C LYS A 152 7.88 8.24 7.47
N HIS A 153 7.05 7.74 6.57
CA HIS A 153 6.84 6.30 6.41
C HIS A 153 7.65 5.75 5.22
N PRO A 154 8.15 4.51 5.33
CA PRO A 154 8.94 3.90 4.27
C PRO A 154 8.05 3.39 3.14
N VAL A 155 8.41 3.70 1.89
CA VAL A 155 7.75 3.22 0.67
C VAL A 155 8.76 2.40 -0.13
N PRO A 156 8.59 1.09 -0.29
CA PRO A 156 9.43 0.27 -1.15
C PRO A 156 9.10 0.58 -2.61
N VAL A 157 10.12 0.95 -3.37
CA VAL A 157 9.99 1.26 -4.80
C VAL A 157 10.93 0.40 -5.62
N SER A 158 10.45 0.01 -6.80
CA SER A 158 11.28 -0.49 -7.88
C SER A 158 11.60 0.67 -8.80
N TYR A 159 12.85 0.89 -9.16
CA TYR A 159 13.27 2.07 -9.91
C TYR A 159 14.27 1.73 -11.01
N HIS A 160 14.30 2.61 -12.01
CA HIS A 160 15.26 2.62 -13.10
C HIS A 160 15.76 4.04 -13.35
N GLN A 161 17.05 4.17 -13.66
CA GLN A 161 17.69 5.46 -13.89
C GLN A 161 18.32 5.49 -15.28
N SER A 162 18.18 6.60 -15.99
CA SER A 162 18.74 6.80 -17.32
C SER A 162 19.31 8.21 -17.47
N LEU A 163 20.34 8.35 -18.31
CA LEU A 163 20.88 9.64 -18.68
C LEU A 163 20.07 10.24 -19.81
N LEU A 164 19.79 11.53 -19.70
CA LEU A 164 19.19 12.31 -20.76
C LEU A 164 20.30 12.97 -21.61
N ARG A 165 20.26 12.74 -22.92
CA ARG A 165 21.22 13.32 -23.89
C ARG A 165 20.47 14.01 -25.04
N ASP A 166 21.07 15.06 -25.57
CA ASP A 166 20.59 15.70 -26.77
C ASP A 166 20.90 14.87 -28.04
N SER A 167 20.43 15.33 -29.18
CA SER A 167 20.69 14.71 -30.49
C SER A 167 22.18 14.69 -30.89
N SER A 168 23.01 15.50 -30.25
CA SER A 168 24.47 15.58 -30.45
C SER A 168 25.23 14.71 -29.45
N GLY A 169 24.52 14.03 -28.49
CA GLY A 169 25.12 13.16 -27.47
C GLY A 169 25.55 13.90 -26.20
N ASN A 170 25.36 15.23 -26.08
CA ASN A 170 25.70 15.99 -24.91
C ASN A 170 24.74 15.63 -23.76
N LEU A 171 25.28 15.54 -22.53
CA LEU A 171 24.50 15.26 -21.34
C LEU A 171 23.60 16.44 -20.99
N LEU A 172 22.29 16.20 -20.92
CA LEU A 172 21.28 17.17 -20.50
C LEU A 172 20.90 17.00 -19.03
N GLY A 173 21.06 15.79 -18.47
CA GLY A 173 20.66 15.44 -17.14
C GLY A 173 20.44 13.95 -16.96
N ALA A 174 19.61 13.58 -16.00
CA ALA A 174 19.21 12.21 -15.75
C ALA A 174 17.72 12.13 -15.42
N VAL A 175 17.14 10.95 -15.61
CA VAL A 175 15.76 10.65 -15.23
C VAL A 175 15.71 9.38 -14.39
N GLU A 176 14.90 9.42 -13.35
CA GLU A 176 14.52 8.26 -12.56
C GLU A 176 13.05 7.97 -12.75
N VAL A 177 12.73 6.73 -13.10
CA VAL A 177 11.37 6.20 -13.16
C VAL A 177 11.23 5.17 -12.06
N PHE A 178 10.20 5.28 -11.23
CA PHE A 178 9.98 4.37 -10.11
C PHE A 178 8.51 4.05 -9.92
N SER A 179 8.24 2.89 -9.33
CA SER A 179 6.89 2.42 -9.01
C SER A 179 6.83 1.94 -7.56
N ASP A 180 5.77 2.28 -6.84
CA ASP A 180 5.48 1.73 -5.52
C ASP A 180 5.16 0.23 -5.65
N VAL A 181 5.95 -0.60 -4.98
CA VAL A 181 5.79 -2.06 -4.96
C VAL A 181 5.26 -2.58 -3.62
N SER A 182 4.72 -1.71 -2.76
CA SER A 182 4.20 -2.07 -1.44
C SER A 182 3.16 -3.18 -1.53
N LYS A 183 2.19 -3.04 -2.43
CA LYS A 183 1.13 -4.04 -2.66
C LYS A 183 1.68 -5.35 -3.19
N ILE A 184 2.64 -5.29 -4.12
CA ILE A 184 3.28 -6.48 -4.69
C ILE A 184 4.03 -7.23 -3.59
N LYS A 185 4.85 -6.54 -2.80
CA LYS A 185 5.59 -7.13 -1.67
C LYS A 185 4.70 -7.68 -0.56
N ALA A 186 3.56 -7.05 -0.30
CA ALA A 186 2.58 -7.58 0.65
C ALA A 186 1.99 -8.90 0.14
N LEU A 187 1.58 -8.95 -1.13
CA LEU A 187 1.05 -10.17 -1.76
C LEU A 187 2.10 -11.28 -1.86
N GLU A 188 3.35 -10.94 -2.18
CA GLU A 188 4.45 -11.92 -2.20
C GLU A 188 4.71 -12.53 -0.82
N ARG A 189 4.68 -11.72 0.24
CA ARG A 189 4.82 -12.21 1.64
C ARG A 189 3.67 -13.13 2.01
N GLU A 190 2.43 -12.74 1.71
CA GLU A 190 1.25 -13.57 1.95
C GLU A 190 1.33 -14.90 1.19
N MET A 191 1.72 -14.86 -0.08
CA MET A 191 1.88 -16.04 -0.92
C MET A 191 3.01 -16.94 -0.41
N GLN A 192 4.13 -16.37 0.04
CA GLN A 192 5.23 -17.11 0.64
C GLN A 192 4.82 -17.77 1.97
N GLN A 193 4.08 -17.06 2.81
CA GLN A 193 3.51 -17.63 4.03
C GLN A 193 2.57 -18.79 3.70
N THR A 194 1.68 -18.61 2.73
CA THR A 194 0.75 -19.66 2.29
C THR A 194 1.48 -20.89 1.75
N ARG A 195 2.52 -20.69 0.93
CA ARG A 195 3.35 -21.79 0.41
C ARG A 195 4.09 -22.53 1.53
N THR A 196 4.69 -21.81 2.46
CA THR A 196 5.37 -22.39 3.62
C THR A 196 4.40 -23.21 4.46
N MET A 197 3.18 -22.68 4.68
CA MET A 197 2.13 -23.39 5.40
C MET A 197 1.63 -24.63 4.66
N ALA A 198 1.49 -24.58 3.34
CA ALA A 198 1.11 -25.73 2.54
C ALA A 198 2.17 -26.83 2.59
N ALA A 199 3.44 -26.50 2.43
CA ALA A 199 4.55 -27.44 2.54
C ALA A 199 4.63 -28.08 3.94
N LEU A 200 4.48 -27.25 4.99
CA LEU A 200 4.41 -27.72 6.37
C LEU A 200 3.18 -28.62 6.59
N GLY A 201 2.06 -28.32 5.94
CA GLY A 201 0.83 -29.11 5.99
C GLY A 201 0.97 -30.52 5.42
N GLU A 202 1.64 -30.65 4.28
CA GLU A 202 1.86 -31.93 3.61
C GLU A 202 2.78 -32.84 4.46
N MET A 203 3.84 -32.29 5.05
CA MET A 203 4.76 -33.03 5.92
C MET A 203 4.20 -33.27 7.34
N SER A 204 3.37 -32.34 7.83
CA SER A 204 2.89 -32.35 9.23
C SER A 204 2.07 -33.60 9.59
N ALA A 205 1.37 -34.21 8.64
CA ALA A 205 0.59 -35.42 8.89
C ALA A 205 1.49 -36.59 9.26
N THR A 206 2.57 -36.79 8.50
CA THR A 206 3.53 -37.88 8.74
C THR A 206 4.32 -37.60 10.02
N VAL A 207 4.88 -36.38 10.14
CA VAL A 207 5.66 -35.96 11.30
C VAL A 207 4.85 -36.04 12.60
N ALA A 208 3.58 -35.64 12.57
CA ALA A 208 2.73 -35.71 13.74
C ALA A 208 2.40 -37.15 14.15
N HIS A 209 2.21 -38.06 13.19
CA HIS A 209 2.07 -39.49 13.50
C HIS A 209 3.36 -40.06 14.09
N GLU A 210 4.51 -39.71 13.53
CA GLU A 210 5.81 -40.14 14.02
C GLU A 210 6.17 -39.57 15.40
N ILE A 211 5.71 -38.35 15.73
CA ILE A 211 5.87 -37.76 17.06
C ILE A 211 4.84 -38.35 18.05
N ARG A 212 3.60 -38.57 17.65
CA ARG A 212 2.53 -39.09 18.53
C ARG A 212 2.82 -40.50 19.00
N ASN A 213 3.45 -41.34 18.17
CA ASN A 213 3.79 -42.72 18.51
C ASN A 213 4.74 -42.79 19.72
N PRO A 214 5.92 -42.16 19.74
CA PRO A 214 6.77 -42.20 20.94
C PRO A 214 6.14 -41.50 22.15
N LEU A 215 5.36 -40.39 21.93
CA LEU A 215 4.65 -39.72 23.02
C LEU A 215 3.59 -40.66 23.67
N GLY A 216 2.87 -41.42 22.84
CA GLY A 216 1.91 -42.40 23.32
C GLY A 216 2.59 -43.54 24.13
N ALA A 217 3.73 -44.04 23.67
CA ALA A 217 4.51 -45.06 24.38
C ALA A 217 5.03 -44.52 25.72
N MET A 218 5.57 -43.29 25.76
CA MET A 218 6.00 -42.64 27.02
C MET A 218 4.83 -42.42 27.97
N GLY A 219 3.65 -42.03 27.47
CA GLY A 219 2.43 -41.90 28.27
C GLY A 219 2.00 -43.21 28.88
N MET A 220 2.07 -44.32 28.13
CA MET A 220 1.77 -45.68 28.64
C MET A 220 2.75 -46.10 29.71
N TRP A 221 4.04 -45.86 29.52
CA TRP A 221 5.03 -46.20 30.57
C TRP A 221 4.87 -45.33 31.80
N ALA A 222 4.54 -44.07 31.66
CA ALA A 222 4.25 -43.18 32.79
C ALA A 222 3.02 -43.68 33.56
N ALA A 223 1.95 -44.09 32.90
CA ALA A 223 0.75 -44.65 33.54
C ALA A 223 1.04 -45.98 34.25
N LEU A 224 1.92 -46.84 33.72
CA LEU A 224 2.36 -48.07 34.40
C LEU A 224 3.16 -47.75 35.67
N LEU A 225 4.08 -46.81 35.59
CA LEU A 225 4.85 -46.35 36.76
C LEU A 225 3.93 -45.72 37.82
N GLU A 226 2.95 -44.94 37.42
CA GLU A 226 1.96 -44.34 38.34
C GLU A 226 1.17 -45.40 39.12
N ARG A 227 0.79 -46.47 38.45
CA ARG A 227 0.09 -47.60 39.07
C ARG A 227 0.97 -48.35 40.08
N ASP A 228 2.28 -48.46 39.81
CA ASP A 228 3.23 -49.20 40.64
C ASP A 228 3.74 -48.35 41.82
N LEU A 229 3.51 -47.03 41.83
CA LEU A 229 3.84 -46.12 42.95
C LEU A 229 2.67 -46.08 43.95
N GLY A 230 2.97 -46.15 45.25
CA GLY A 230 1.99 -45.93 46.32
C GLY A 230 1.48 -44.50 46.35
N ASP A 231 0.33 -44.27 46.98
CA ASP A 231 -0.31 -42.93 47.01
C ASP A 231 0.56 -41.86 47.67
N ASP A 232 1.38 -42.23 48.63
CA ASP A 232 2.28 -41.32 49.37
C ASP A 232 3.70 -41.24 48.80
N ASP A 233 3.98 -41.84 47.64
CA ASP A 233 5.32 -41.82 47.07
C ASP A 233 5.66 -40.43 46.46
N PRO A 234 6.72 -39.75 46.94
CA PRO A 234 7.08 -38.41 46.45
C PRO A 234 7.41 -38.35 44.95
N ARG A 235 7.77 -39.51 44.34
CA ARG A 235 8.02 -39.63 42.89
C ARG A 235 6.77 -39.44 42.05
N ARG A 236 5.59 -39.63 42.63
CA ARG A 236 4.30 -39.44 41.97
C ARG A 236 4.12 -38.00 41.48
N ASN A 237 4.57 -37.00 42.24
CA ASN A 237 4.56 -35.60 41.82
C ASN A 237 5.45 -35.34 40.56
N THR A 238 6.64 -35.96 40.57
CA THR A 238 7.54 -35.84 39.39
C THR A 238 6.95 -36.53 38.16
N LEU A 239 6.34 -37.69 38.35
CA LEU A 239 5.65 -38.42 37.28
C LEU A 239 4.47 -37.63 36.72
N GLY A 240 3.66 -37.01 37.60
CA GLY A 240 2.57 -36.11 37.17
C GLY A 240 3.05 -34.97 36.26
N LYS A 241 4.19 -34.36 36.59
CA LYS A 241 4.80 -33.32 35.74
C LYS A 241 5.23 -33.86 34.36
N ILE A 242 5.72 -35.11 34.33
CA ILE A 242 6.09 -35.77 33.05
C ILE A 242 4.84 -36.02 32.22
N VAL A 243 3.76 -36.55 32.78
CA VAL A 243 2.48 -36.80 32.12
C VAL A 243 1.88 -35.49 31.59
N GLU A 244 1.91 -34.43 32.39
CA GLU A 244 1.46 -33.10 31.97
C GLU A 244 2.29 -32.59 30.79
N GLY A 245 3.63 -32.74 30.82
CA GLY A 245 4.52 -32.39 29.70
C GLY A 245 4.20 -33.14 28.41
N LEU A 246 3.95 -34.46 28.51
CA LEU A 246 3.54 -35.28 27.37
C LEU A 246 2.19 -34.83 26.78
N GLY A 247 1.21 -34.53 27.65
CA GLY A 247 -0.09 -33.97 27.24
C GLY A 247 0.05 -32.65 26.49
N ARG A 248 0.95 -31.77 26.97
CA ARG A 248 1.28 -30.49 26.36
C ARG A 248 1.89 -30.70 24.97
N LEU A 249 2.86 -31.58 24.79
CA LEU A 249 3.47 -31.90 23.50
C LEU A 249 2.44 -32.44 22.52
N ASN A 250 1.55 -33.33 22.97
CA ASN A 250 0.48 -33.86 22.14
C ASN A 250 -0.50 -32.79 21.67
N LYS A 251 -0.81 -31.79 22.52
CA LYS A 251 -1.63 -30.62 22.16
C LYS A 251 -0.92 -29.73 21.13
N ILE A 252 0.40 -29.49 21.26
CA ILE A 252 1.18 -28.74 20.27
C ILE A 252 1.11 -29.41 18.91
N VAL A 253 1.39 -30.71 18.84
CA VAL A 253 1.35 -31.50 17.59
C VAL A 253 -0.05 -31.48 16.96
N SER A 254 -1.10 -31.63 17.76
CA SER A 254 -2.48 -31.58 17.30
C SER A 254 -2.86 -30.19 16.74
N ASN A 255 -2.51 -29.12 17.45
CA ASN A 255 -2.75 -27.76 16.99
C ASN A 255 -1.98 -27.45 15.69
N LEU A 256 -0.74 -27.94 15.56
CA LEU A 256 0.06 -27.79 14.34
C LEU A 256 -0.63 -28.45 13.15
N LEU A 257 -1.14 -29.67 13.32
CA LEU A 257 -1.91 -30.39 12.29
C LEU A 257 -3.17 -29.64 11.87
N VAL A 258 -3.94 -29.13 12.85
CA VAL A 258 -5.17 -28.36 12.60
C VAL A 258 -4.83 -27.08 11.83
N PHE A 259 -3.74 -26.42 12.21
CA PHE A 259 -3.33 -25.18 11.60
C PHE A 259 -2.82 -25.36 10.15
N THR A 260 -2.06 -26.42 9.88
CA THR A 260 -1.41 -26.63 8.57
C THR A 260 -2.34 -27.24 7.52
N ARG A 261 -3.38 -27.99 7.91
CA ARG A 261 -4.32 -28.62 6.98
C ARG A 261 -5.30 -27.59 6.39
N PRO A 262 -5.73 -27.74 5.11
CA PRO A 262 -6.87 -27.00 4.59
C PRO A 262 -8.11 -27.21 5.46
N VAL A 263 -8.85 -26.16 5.73
CA VAL A 263 -10.09 -26.27 6.50
C VAL A 263 -11.14 -26.93 5.61
N LYS A 264 -11.50 -28.17 5.96
CA LYS A 264 -12.69 -28.83 5.41
C LYS A 264 -13.82 -28.53 6.38
N THR A 265 -14.82 -27.77 5.93
CA THR A 265 -15.98 -27.37 6.71
C THR A 265 -17.20 -28.15 6.26
N GLU A 266 -17.94 -28.68 7.22
CA GLU A 266 -19.24 -29.30 6.99
C GLU A 266 -20.34 -28.33 7.43
N PHE A 267 -20.69 -27.44 6.50
CA PHE A 267 -21.67 -26.39 6.78
C PHE A 267 -23.07 -26.95 6.95
N ARG A 268 -23.71 -26.56 8.05
CA ARG A 268 -25.12 -26.83 8.31
C ARG A 268 -25.79 -25.64 9.02
N LYS A 269 -27.09 -25.53 8.93
CA LYS A 269 -27.86 -24.56 9.73
C LYS A 269 -27.74 -24.96 11.20
N VAL A 270 -27.20 -24.09 12.03
CA VAL A 270 -27.01 -24.32 13.47
C VAL A 270 -27.54 -23.14 14.27
N ASP A 271 -28.07 -23.45 15.45
CA ASP A 271 -28.35 -22.44 16.46
C ASP A 271 -27.05 -22.10 17.18
N PHE A 272 -26.51 -20.90 16.90
CA PHE A 272 -25.24 -20.46 17.45
C PHE A 272 -25.31 -20.25 18.97
N ALA A 273 -26.50 -19.87 19.50
CA ALA A 273 -26.73 -19.69 20.93
C ALA A 273 -26.60 -21.02 21.69
N ALA A 274 -27.01 -22.14 21.07
CA ALA A 274 -26.86 -23.46 21.66
C ALA A 274 -25.38 -23.85 21.79
N ILE A 275 -24.56 -23.64 20.73
CA ILE A 275 -23.12 -23.93 20.77
C ILE A 275 -22.44 -23.08 21.86
N VAL A 276 -22.73 -21.77 21.95
CA VAL A 276 -22.16 -20.90 22.98
C VAL A 276 -22.54 -21.40 24.38
N GLY A 277 -23.81 -21.79 24.57
CA GLY A 277 -24.32 -22.33 25.84
C GLY A 277 -23.57 -23.60 26.27
N GLU A 278 -23.42 -24.59 25.37
CA GLU A 278 -22.67 -25.82 25.63
C GLU A 278 -21.24 -25.54 26.08
N ILE A 279 -20.55 -24.62 25.38
CA ILE A 279 -19.15 -24.26 25.75
C ILE A 279 -19.10 -23.50 27.06
N ALA A 280 -20.04 -22.61 27.35
CA ALA A 280 -20.10 -21.88 28.62
C ALA A 280 -20.28 -22.86 29.80
N ASP A 281 -21.17 -23.85 29.65
CA ASP A 281 -21.37 -24.85 30.68
C ASP A 281 -20.14 -25.77 30.88
N PHE A 282 -19.49 -26.14 29.76
CA PHE A 282 -18.23 -26.89 29.83
C PHE A 282 -17.14 -26.13 30.60
N ILE A 283 -16.98 -24.84 30.31
CA ILE A 283 -15.97 -23.96 30.97
C ILE A 283 -16.29 -23.80 32.44
N ARG A 284 -17.56 -23.68 32.86
CA ARG A 284 -17.95 -23.63 34.29
C ARG A 284 -17.50 -24.87 35.02
N ILE A 285 -17.81 -26.06 34.47
CA ILE A 285 -17.39 -27.34 35.06
C ILE A 285 -15.86 -27.43 35.19
N GLU A 286 -15.13 -27.01 34.17
CA GLU A 286 -13.67 -27.09 34.18
C GLU A 286 -13.04 -26.12 35.19
N ILE A 287 -13.58 -24.90 35.35
CA ILE A 287 -13.15 -23.93 36.35
C ILE A 287 -13.39 -24.47 37.78
N GLU A 288 -14.58 -25.05 38.02
CA GLU A 288 -14.89 -25.70 39.31
C GLU A 288 -13.91 -26.86 39.63
N ARG A 289 -13.64 -27.71 38.63
CA ARG A 289 -12.70 -28.83 38.75
C ARG A 289 -11.29 -28.36 39.09
N LEU A 290 -10.84 -27.23 38.53
CA LEU A 290 -9.53 -26.63 38.78
C LEU A 290 -9.49 -25.73 40.01
N ASN A 291 -10.62 -25.59 40.71
CA ASN A 291 -10.77 -24.75 41.91
C ASN A 291 -10.33 -23.29 41.69
N GLN A 292 -10.63 -22.73 40.48
CA GLN A 292 -10.30 -21.37 40.11
C GLN A 292 -11.40 -20.38 40.52
N SER A 293 -11.03 -19.18 40.98
CA SER A 293 -11.98 -18.15 41.43
C SER A 293 -12.46 -17.28 40.23
N ILE A 294 -12.97 -17.92 39.15
CA ILE A 294 -13.48 -17.24 37.97
C ILE A 294 -15.01 -17.44 37.90
N THR A 295 -15.74 -16.33 37.72
CA THR A 295 -17.17 -16.35 37.45
C THR A 295 -17.43 -16.36 35.97
N VAL A 296 -18.25 -17.30 35.47
CA VAL A 296 -18.63 -17.40 34.07
C VAL A 296 -20.10 -16.98 33.92
N THR A 297 -20.34 -15.92 33.17
CA THR A 297 -21.66 -15.45 32.83
C THR A 297 -21.93 -15.63 31.33
N TYR A 298 -23.12 -16.13 30.98
CA TYR A 298 -23.61 -16.14 29.63
C TYR A 298 -24.96 -15.42 29.61
N GLU A 299 -24.96 -14.22 29.09
CA GLU A 299 -26.09 -13.32 28.99
C GLU A 299 -26.55 -13.25 27.53
N ASP A 300 -27.83 -12.89 27.34
CA ASP A 300 -28.45 -12.71 26.03
C ASP A 300 -28.41 -13.95 25.13
N ARG A 301 -29.49 -14.74 25.21
CA ARG A 301 -29.78 -15.83 24.24
C ARG A 301 -30.79 -15.32 23.23
N PRO A 302 -30.35 -14.59 22.19
CA PRO A 302 -31.28 -14.06 21.23
C PRO A 302 -32.04 -15.18 20.51
N GLN A 303 -33.33 -15.00 20.28
CA GLN A 303 -34.07 -15.87 19.39
C GLN A 303 -33.58 -15.61 17.96
N ASN A 304 -33.41 -16.66 17.14
CA ASN A 304 -32.98 -16.59 15.74
C ASN A 304 -31.49 -16.29 15.50
N ALA A 305 -30.59 -16.74 16.39
CA ALA A 305 -29.15 -16.71 16.15
C ALA A 305 -28.68 -17.86 15.23
N TYR A 306 -29.39 -18.07 14.11
CA TYR A 306 -29.05 -19.11 13.17
C TYR A 306 -27.92 -18.67 12.24
N VAL A 307 -26.94 -19.56 12.06
CA VAL A 307 -25.81 -19.36 11.14
C VAL A 307 -25.63 -20.61 10.28
N LEU A 308 -25.01 -20.44 9.10
CA LEU A 308 -24.52 -21.56 8.30
C LEU A 308 -23.08 -21.86 8.71
N ALA A 309 -22.87 -22.87 9.54
CA ALA A 309 -21.57 -23.13 10.13
C ALA A 309 -21.30 -24.63 10.34
N ASP A 310 -20.03 -24.96 10.52
CA ASP A 310 -19.55 -26.22 11.05
C ASP A 310 -19.52 -26.12 12.58
N PRO A 311 -20.40 -26.83 13.31
CA PRO A 311 -20.52 -26.65 14.76
C PRO A 311 -19.28 -27.10 15.52
N GLU A 312 -18.54 -28.10 15.03
CA GLU A 312 -17.31 -28.58 15.68
C GLU A 312 -16.22 -27.49 15.61
N LYS A 313 -16.05 -26.86 14.45
CA LYS A 313 -15.09 -25.77 14.26
C LYS A 313 -15.47 -24.52 15.04
N MET A 314 -16.77 -24.18 15.09
CA MET A 314 -17.26 -23.07 15.91
C MET A 314 -17.11 -23.35 17.40
N GLY A 315 -17.46 -24.55 17.86
CA GLY A 315 -17.22 -24.95 19.25
C GLY A 315 -15.74 -24.84 19.66
N GLN A 316 -14.84 -25.32 18.79
CA GLN A 316 -13.39 -25.19 19.02
C GLN A 316 -12.92 -23.72 19.03
N THR A 317 -13.49 -22.88 18.18
CA THR A 317 -13.21 -21.43 18.13
C THR A 317 -13.59 -20.76 19.46
N ILE A 318 -14.82 -20.99 19.93
CA ILE A 318 -15.33 -20.43 21.18
C ILE A 318 -14.52 -20.95 22.37
N LEU A 319 -14.26 -22.25 22.40
CA LEU A 319 -13.45 -22.87 23.45
C LEU A 319 -12.04 -22.27 23.54
N ASN A 320 -11.37 -22.06 22.40
CA ASN A 320 -10.05 -21.42 22.37
C ASN A 320 -10.10 -19.98 22.93
N LEU A 321 -11.13 -19.20 22.61
CA LEU A 321 -11.31 -17.85 23.14
C LEU A 321 -11.52 -17.89 24.67
N CYS A 322 -12.40 -18.75 25.15
CA CYS A 322 -12.68 -18.89 26.58
C CYS A 322 -11.45 -19.38 27.37
N LEU A 323 -10.72 -20.36 26.85
CA LEU A 323 -9.48 -20.84 27.50
C LEU A 323 -8.39 -19.77 27.54
N ASN A 324 -8.28 -18.94 26.51
CA ASN A 324 -7.36 -17.80 26.52
C ASN A 324 -7.73 -16.76 27.58
N ALA A 325 -9.01 -16.48 27.74
CA ALA A 325 -9.56 -15.59 28.76
C ALA A 325 -9.30 -16.13 30.19
N VAL A 326 -9.62 -17.41 30.43
CA VAL A 326 -9.33 -18.08 31.71
C VAL A 326 -7.84 -18.02 32.06
N GLN A 327 -6.97 -18.30 31.10
CA GLN A 327 -5.51 -18.22 31.28
C GLN A 327 -4.98 -16.81 31.55
N ALA A 328 -5.72 -15.77 31.15
CA ALA A 328 -5.36 -14.38 31.42
C ALA A 328 -5.77 -13.93 32.83
N MET A 329 -6.49 -14.79 33.59
CA MET A 329 -7.02 -14.52 34.93
C MET A 329 -6.52 -15.55 35.99
N PRO A 330 -5.21 -15.69 36.22
CA PRO A 330 -4.66 -16.68 37.11
C PRO A 330 -5.14 -16.49 38.57
N ASP A 331 -5.38 -15.25 38.97
CA ASP A 331 -5.80 -14.86 40.32
C ASP A 331 -7.34 -14.79 40.46
N GLY A 332 -8.08 -15.20 39.45
CA GLY A 332 -9.54 -15.11 39.39
C GLY A 332 -10.02 -13.92 38.58
N GLY A 333 -11.34 -13.81 38.41
CA GLY A 333 -11.96 -12.74 37.63
C GLY A 333 -13.34 -13.10 37.09
N GLU A 334 -13.75 -12.39 36.05
CA GLU A 334 -15.01 -12.62 35.36
C GLU A 334 -14.78 -12.90 33.86
N LEU A 335 -15.38 -14.01 33.40
CA LEU A 335 -15.51 -14.35 31.98
C LEU A 335 -16.96 -14.15 31.56
N ARG A 336 -17.20 -13.16 30.70
CA ARG A 336 -18.53 -12.86 30.19
C ARG A 336 -18.65 -13.23 28.73
N LEU A 337 -19.66 -14.05 28.42
CA LEU A 337 -20.07 -14.32 27.06
C LEU A 337 -21.41 -13.59 26.81
N SER A 338 -21.50 -12.87 25.71
CA SER A 338 -22.77 -12.29 25.26
C SER A 338 -22.93 -12.53 23.76
N LEU A 339 -24.15 -12.81 23.36
CA LEU A 339 -24.49 -13.06 21.96
C LEU A 339 -25.55 -12.04 21.51
N ASP A 340 -25.30 -11.36 20.40
CA ASP A 340 -26.18 -10.37 19.82
C ASP A 340 -26.44 -10.68 18.35
N VAL A 341 -27.62 -10.32 17.87
CA VAL A 341 -27.99 -10.39 16.47
C VAL A 341 -28.04 -8.97 15.92
N GLY A 342 -26.96 -8.58 15.26
CA GLY A 342 -26.79 -7.23 14.73
C GLY A 342 -27.70 -6.94 13.53
N THR A 343 -28.09 -5.68 13.40
CA THR A 343 -28.87 -5.19 12.23
C THR A 343 -28.11 -5.26 10.92
N ASN A 344 -26.78 -5.48 10.97
CA ASN A 344 -25.88 -5.55 9.82
C ASN A 344 -25.77 -6.96 9.19
N GLY A 345 -26.59 -7.92 9.63
CA GLY A 345 -26.62 -9.28 9.08
C GLY A 345 -25.57 -10.23 9.65
N TYR A 346 -25.05 -9.93 10.85
CA TYR A 346 -24.13 -10.80 11.57
C TYR A 346 -24.71 -11.20 12.92
N VAL A 347 -24.41 -12.42 13.33
CA VAL A 347 -24.49 -12.86 14.72
C VAL A 347 -23.13 -12.56 15.36
N VAL A 348 -23.13 -11.83 16.48
CA VAL A 348 -21.92 -11.34 17.15
C VAL A 348 -21.79 -12.00 18.51
N LEU A 349 -20.75 -12.84 18.68
CA LEU A 349 -20.35 -13.35 19.98
C LEU A 349 -19.27 -12.44 20.55
N THR A 350 -19.51 -11.93 21.74
CA THR A 350 -18.50 -11.20 22.53
C THR A 350 -18.03 -12.10 23.68
N VAL A 351 -16.71 -12.34 23.75
CA VAL A 351 -16.02 -12.99 24.86
C VAL A 351 -15.18 -11.93 25.55
N ALA A 352 -15.53 -11.60 26.80
CA ALA A 352 -14.84 -10.56 27.58
C ALA A 352 -14.29 -11.14 28.88
N ASP A 353 -13.04 -10.81 29.20
CA ASP A 353 -12.36 -11.16 30.45
C ASP A 353 -11.91 -9.92 31.21
N THR A 354 -11.69 -10.07 32.51
CA THR A 354 -11.11 -9.05 33.40
C THR A 354 -9.64 -9.32 33.70
N GLY A 355 -8.94 -10.01 32.81
CA GLY A 355 -7.58 -10.47 33.02
C GLY A 355 -6.50 -9.41 32.77
N SER A 356 -5.28 -9.88 32.54
CA SER A 356 -4.07 -9.04 32.38
C SER A 356 -4.11 -8.07 31.21
N GLY A 357 -4.98 -8.31 30.21
CA GLY A 357 -5.05 -7.50 28.98
C GLY A 357 -3.86 -7.71 28.05
N ILE A 358 -3.88 -7.00 26.91
CA ILE A 358 -2.90 -7.09 25.84
C ILE A 358 -2.38 -5.68 25.51
N ALA A 359 -1.07 -5.52 25.35
CA ALA A 359 -0.47 -4.25 24.93
C ALA A 359 -0.88 -3.88 23.49
N SER A 360 -1.16 -2.61 23.23
CA SER A 360 -1.62 -2.12 21.91
C SER A 360 -0.67 -2.49 20.77
N GLU A 361 0.63 -2.53 21.04
CA GLU A 361 1.67 -2.93 20.06
C GLU A 361 1.61 -4.41 19.66
N GLN A 362 0.98 -5.23 20.51
CA GLN A 362 0.86 -6.67 20.31
C GLN A 362 -0.47 -7.07 19.64
N ILE A 363 -1.52 -6.24 19.73
CA ILE A 363 -2.86 -6.56 19.20
C ILE A 363 -2.80 -6.96 17.72
N GLY A 364 -1.98 -6.29 16.92
CA GLY A 364 -1.80 -6.64 15.50
C GLY A 364 -1.12 -7.98 15.25
N LYS A 365 -0.46 -8.58 16.27
CA LYS A 365 0.33 -9.81 16.15
C LYS A 365 -0.28 -11.01 16.84
N ILE A 366 -1.32 -10.85 17.67
CA ILE A 366 -1.88 -11.96 18.46
C ILE A 366 -2.47 -13.10 17.62
N PHE A 367 -2.79 -12.83 16.35
CA PHE A 367 -3.28 -13.82 15.40
C PHE A 367 -2.17 -14.44 14.55
N ASP A 368 -0.92 -13.95 14.68
CA ASP A 368 0.22 -14.52 13.98
C ASP A 368 0.54 -15.91 14.54
N PRO A 369 0.77 -16.90 13.69
CA PRO A 369 1.13 -18.24 14.14
C PRO A 369 2.39 -18.23 15.00
N PHE A 370 2.37 -19.00 16.08
CA PHE A 370 3.45 -19.13 17.07
C PHE A 370 3.72 -17.89 17.93
N PHE A 371 2.98 -16.81 17.72
CA PHE A 371 3.08 -15.64 18.58
C PHE A 371 2.43 -15.92 19.93
N THR A 372 3.19 -15.79 21.02
CA THR A 372 2.70 -15.98 22.39
C THR A 372 3.52 -15.15 23.37
N THR A 373 2.85 -14.61 24.38
CA THR A 373 3.48 -13.95 25.53
C THR A 373 3.52 -14.86 26.78
N LYS A 374 2.98 -16.09 26.66
CA LYS A 374 2.87 -17.06 27.74
C LYS A 374 4.01 -18.07 27.66
N GLU A 375 4.68 -18.36 28.77
CA GLU A 375 5.76 -19.37 28.83
C GLU A 375 5.34 -20.75 28.30
N ASN A 376 4.09 -21.12 28.52
CA ASN A 376 3.53 -22.42 28.13
C ASN A 376 2.56 -22.34 26.94
N GLY A 377 2.50 -21.20 26.24
CA GLY A 377 1.61 -20.98 25.10
C GLY A 377 2.18 -21.60 23.82
N THR A 378 1.32 -22.20 22.99
CA THR A 378 1.71 -22.70 21.66
C THR A 378 1.71 -21.60 20.60
N GLY A 379 1.04 -20.46 20.86
CA GLY A 379 0.82 -19.39 19.88
C GLY A 379 -0.07 -19.77 18.69
N LEU A 380 -0.72 -20.96 18.73
CA LEU A 380 -1.56 -21.42 17.61
C LEU A 380 -3.05 -21.23 17.88
N GLY A 381 -3.48 -21.05 19.13
CA GLY A 381 -4.90 -20.99 19.48
C GLY A 381 -5.66 -19.88 18.78
N LEU A 382 -5.16 -18.63 18.82
CA LEU A 382 -5.79 -17.49 18.14
C LEU A 382 -5.63 -17.54 16.62
N ALA A 383 -4.54 -18.10 16.10
CA ALA A 383 -4.37 -18.34 14.67
C ALA A 383 -5.42 -19.33 14.14
N ILE A 384 -5.76 -20.37 14.91
CA ILE A 384 -6.84 -21.31 14.58
C ILE A 384 -8.21 -20.62 14.65
N VAL A 385 -8.45 -19.78 15.67
CA VAL A 385 -9.66 -18.96 15.78
C VAL A 385 -9.86 -18.13 14.51
N LYS A 386 -8.84 -17.37 14.10
CA LYS A 386 -8.89 -16.57 12.88
C LYS A 386 -9.18 -17.43 11.65
N LYS A 387 -8.45 -18.51 11.47
CA LYS A 387 -8.58 -19.44 10.34
C LYS A 387 -9.99 -20.02 10.21
N TYR A 388 -10.59 -20.43 11.32
CA TYR A 388 -11.95 -20.98 11.31
C TYR A 388 -13.00 -19.90 11.09
N THR A 389 -12.81 -18.72 11.65
CA THR A 389 -13.71 -17.58 11.45
C THR A 389 -13.74 -17.16 9.98
N GLU A 390 -12.57 -17.00 9.35
CA GLU A 390 -12.45 -16.64 7.93
C GLU A 390 -13.05 -17.74 7.01
N ALA A 391 -12.87 -19.03 7.36
CA ALA A 391 -13.49 -20.13 6.63
C ALA A 391 -15.03 -20.10 6.70
N HIS A 392 -15.61 -19.42 7.69
CA HIS A 392 -17.05 -19.17 7.83
C HIS A 392 -17.47 -17.78 7.31
N SER A 393 -16.63 -17.10 6.53
CA SER A 393 -16.87 -15.74 6.01
C SER A 393 -17.14 -14.72 7.11
N GLY A 394 -16.62 -14.97 8.31
CA GLY A 394 -16.67 -14.09 9.47
C GLY A 394 -15.39 -13.27 9.64
N TYR A 395 -15.39 -12.41 10.65
CA TYR A 395 -14.22 -11.63 11.06
C TYR A 395 -14.19 -11.45 12.57
N ILE A 396 -13.03 -11.01 13.08
CA ILE A 396 -12.77 -10.84 14.53
C ILE A 396 -12.33 -9.42 14.79
N ASP A 397 -12.84 -8.85 15.87
CA ASP A 397 -12.40 -7.57 16.42
C ASP A 397 -11.93 -7.75 17.86
N VAL A 398 -10.87 -7.03 18.27
CA VAL A 398 -10.26 -7.16 19.59
C VAL A 398 -10.01 -5.80 20.21
N GLU A 399 -10.61 -5.59 21.36
CA GLU A 399 -10.39 -4.44 22.23
C GLU A 399 -9.70 -4.92 23.52
N SER A 400 -8.55 -4.37 23.86
CA SER A 400 -7.85 -4.75 25.09
C SER A 400 -7.10 -3.58 25.71
N THR A 401 -7.03 -3.59 27.04
CA THR A 401 -6.26 -2.62 27.82
C THR A 401 -5.53 -3.37 28.91
N ILE A 402 -4.24 -3.11 29.08
CA ILE A 402 -3.42 -3.73 30.13
C ILE A 402 -4.09 -3.55 31.51
N ALA A 403 -4.14 -4.62 32.27
CA ALA A 403 -4.75 -4.73 33.61
C ALA A 403 -6.26 -4.40 33.69
N LYS A 404 -6.96 -4.29 32.54
CA LYS A 404 -8.41 -4.11 32.48
C LYS A 404 -9.13 -5.27 31.79
N GLY A 405 -8.39 -6.16 31.13
CA GLY A 405 -8.90 -7.32 30.42
C GLY A 405 -8.98 -7.15 28.91
N THR A 406 -9.58 -8.16 28.28
CA THR A 406 -9.70 -8.25 26.83
C THR A 406 -11.15 -8.52 26.45
N ARG A 407 -11.59 -7.94 25.33
CA ARG A 407 -12.88 -8.19 24.70
C ARG A 407 -12.63 -8.63 23.25
N VAL A 408 -13.03 -9.84 22.92
CA VAL A 408 -12.96 -10.39 21.56
C VAL A 408 -14.37 -10.50 21.02
N LYS A 409 -14.62 -9.88 19.87
CA LYS A 409 -15.90 -9.94 19.15
C LYS A 409 -15.73 -10.83 17.91
N LEU A 410 -16.53 -11.87 17.82
CA LEU A 410 -16.59 -12.78 16.69
C LEU A 410 -17.85 -12.53 15.89
N PHE A 411 -17.70 -12.16 14.63
CA PHE A 411 -18.77 -11.85 13.68
C PHE A 411 -18.97 -12.99 12.70
N ILE A 412 -20.12 -13.65 12.73
CA ILE A 412 -20.49 -14.74 11.81
C ILE A 412 -21.72 -14.33 11.01
N PRO A 413 -21.73 -14.50 9.67
CA PRO A 413 -22.90 -14.16 8.85
C PRO A 413 -24.16 -14.87 9.34
N GLN A 414 -25.22 -14.09 9.62
CA GLN A 414 -26.52 -14.61 10.00
C GLN A 414 -27.18 -15.33 8.82
N LEU A 415 -27.71 -16.50 9.06
CA LEU A 415 -28.58 -17.16 8.09
C LEU A 415 -29.96 -16.49 8.15
N LYS A 416 -30.30 -15.68 7.13
CA LYS A 416 -31.65 -15.14 6.97
C LYS A 416 -32.57 -16.28 6.53
N GLU A 417 -33.73 -16.33 7.17
CA GLU A 417 -34.79 -17.27 6.78
C GLU A 417 -35.29 -17.03 5.35
#